data_f9b142c68bc229a320f03e21c9b6f614
#
_entry.id   f9b142c68bc229a320f03e21c9b6f614
#
_cell.length_a   1.000
_cell.length_b   1.000
_cell.length_c   1.000
_cell.angle_alpha   90.00
_cell.angle_beta   90.00
_cell.angle_gamma   90.00
#
_symmetry.space_group_name_H-M   'P 1'
#
loop_
_entity.id
_entity.type
_entity.pdbx_description
1 polymer ?
#
loop_
_entity_poly.entity_id
_entity_poly.type
_entity_poly.pdbx_seq_one_letter_code
_entity_poly.pdbx_strand_id
1 'polypeptide(L)'
;LGAGGKTINYLQKSKIPEANNYGGFPVSGKWLICEEKNLTEKHNSKVYGKADIGSPPMSVPHLDTRWIDGKKLLLFGPFAGFTTKFLKQGSYFDLFNSIKRNNIVSMLDVGIKNNDLINYLISQSLKNHNSRVENLKNMMPSADPSNWFLKNAGQRVQIIKKTDKGGSLKFGTEIVTSSDGSLSALLGASPGASTAVSIMVAVLKKSCLFLNDKRNLQKKINDLICQSQFTYESDKDFLTNIKKRNNSILGFHPEF
;
A
#
# COMPACT_ATOMS: atom_id res chain seq x y z
N LEU A 1 15.21 -4.78 -4.43
CA LEU A 1 14.83 -3.37 -4.52
C LEU A 1 13.48 -3.14 -3.83
N GLY A 2 13.47 -2.32 -2.79
CA GLY A 2 12.25 -1.98 -2.01
C GLY A 2 12.23 -0.49 -1.66
N ALA A 3 12.18 0.40 -2.66
CA ALA A 3 12.28 1.85 -2.50
C ALA A 3 10.93 2.57 -2.66
N GLY A 4 9.82 1.93 -2.26
CA GLY A 4 8.47 2.46 -2.45
C GLY A 4 8.19 2.77 -3.92
N GLY A 5 7.57 3.90 -4.22
CA GLY A 5 7.28 4.29 -5.60
C GLY A 5 8.50 4.45 -6.50
N LYS A 6 9.67 4.74 -5.94
CA LYS A 6 10.93 4.83 -6.70
C LYS A 6 11.49 3.48 -7.14
N THR A 7 10.98 2.36 -6.63
CA THR A 7 11.44 1.02 -7.04
C THR A 7 11.37 0.85 -8.56
N ILE A 8 10.33 1.38 -9.21
CA ILE A 8 10.18 1.29 -10.66
C ILE A 8 11.34 1.98 -11.41
N ASN A 9 11.78 3.14 -10.93
CA ASN A 9 12.90 3.85 -11.55
C ASN A 9 14.23 3.09 -11.40
N TYR A 10 14.46 2.47 -10.23
CA TYR A 10 15.64 1.63 -10.01
C TYR A 10 15.59 0.34 -10.82
N LEU A 11 14.40 -0.27 -10.90
CA LEU A 11 14.18 -1.45 -11.75
C LEU A 11 14.47 -1.12 -13.23
N GLN A 12 14.02 0.02 -13.73
CA GLN A 12 14.33 0.47 -15.09
C GLN A 12 15.83 0.74 -15.30
N LYS A 13 16.52 1.26 -14.27
CA LYS A 13 17.97 1.48 -14.31
C LYS A 13 18.79 0.19 -14.29
N SER A 14 18.27 -0.88 -13.73
CA SER A 14 18.95 -2.18 -13.69
C SER A 14 19.12 -2.81 -15.08
N LYS A 15 18.30 -2.40 -16.04
CA LYS A 15 18.31 -2.89 -17.44
C LYS A 15 18.06 -4.40 -17.59
N ILE A 16 17.56 -5.08 -16.56
CA ILE A 16 17.16 -6.48 -16.70
C ILE A 16 15.98 -6.60 -17.68
N PRO A 17 15.89 -7.64 -18.51
CA PRO A 17 14.80 -7.80 -19.48
C PRO A 17 13.42 -7.80 -18.82
N GLU A 18 13.31 -8.36 -17.62
CA GLU A 18 12.07 -8.45 -16.85
C GLU A 18 11.55 -7.07 -16.37
N ALA A 19 12.41 -6.05 -16.38
CA ALA A 19 12.03 -4.67 -16.08
C ALA A 19 11.21 -4.01 -17.20
N ASN A 20 11.27 -4.58 -18.39
CA ASN A 20 10.55 -4.04 -19.54
C ASN A 20 9.03 -4.14 -19.31
N ASN A 21 8.32 -3.20 -19.93
CA ASN A 21 6.85 -3.18 -19.93
C ASN A 21 6.18 -2.82 -18.60
N TYR A 22 6.93 -2.34 -17.61
CA TYR A 22 6.36 -1.79 -16.38
C TYR A 22 6.33 -0.26 -16.42
N GLY A 23 5.23 0.31 -15.94
CA GLY A 23 5.03 1.73 -15.71
C GLY A 23 4.43 1.99 -14.33
N GLY A 24 4.40 3.25 -13.91
CA GLY A 24 3.82 3.66 -12.63
C GLY A 24 2.65 4.60 -12.82
N PHE A 25 1.59 4.39 -12.06
CA PHE A 25 0.44 5.30 -11.94
C PHE A 25 0.40 5.84 -10.50
N PRO A 26 0.91 7.05 -10.26
CA PRO A 26 1.01 7.59 -8.91
C PRO A 26 -0.31 8.19 -8.43
N VAL A 27 -0.65 7.87 -7.18
CA VAL A 27 -1.81 8.40 -6.47
C VAL A 27 -1.33 9.01 -5.16
N SER A 28 -1.74 10.22 -4.84
CA SER A 28 -1.48 10.86 -3.55
C SER A 28 -2.54 10.47 -2.53
N GLY A 29 -2.17 10.48 -1.25
CA GLY A 29 -3.10 10.35 -0.13
C GLY A 29 -2.98 11.54 0.81
N LYS A 30 -4.11 12.05 1.28
CA LYS A 30 -4.19 13.10 2.30
C LYS A 30 -5.11 12.65 3.43
N TRP A 31 -4.83 13.13 4.65
CA TRP A 31 -5.65 12.89 5.83
C TRP A 31 -6.07 14.21 6.44
N LEU A 32 -7.31 14.27 6.89
CA LEU A 32 -7.69 15.22 7.96
C LEU A 32 -7.20 14.63 9.27
N ILE A 33 -6.50 15.42 10.08
CA ILE A 33 -5.94 15.03 11.37
C ILE A 33 -6.48 15.96 12.43
N CYS A 34 -6.89 15.40 13.58
CA CYS A 34 -7.30 16.12 14.77
C CYS A 34 -6.42 15.69 15.95
N GLU A 35 -5.91 16.69 16.69
CA GLU A 35 -5.08 16.52 17.89
C GLU A 35 -5.84 16.89 19.18
N GLU A 36 -7.09 17.37 19.08
CA GLU A 36 -7.91 17.81 20.21
C GLU A 36 -8.21 16.66 21.16
N LYS A 37 -7.73 16.78 22.41
CA LYS A 37 -7.87 15.74 23.44
C LYS A 37 -9.33 15.34 23.69
N ASN A 38 -10.23 16.35 23.80
CA ASN A 38 -11.65 16.11 24.03
C ASN A 38 -12.32 15.26 22.95
N LEU A 39 -11.77 15.24 21.72
CA LEU A 39 -12.24 14.42 20.62
C LEU A 39 -11.49 13.09 20.56
N THR A 40 -10.16 13.12 20.69
CA THR A 40 -9.33 11.92 20.57
C THR A 40 -9.58 10.92 21.70
N GLU A 41 -9.92 11.37 22.91
CA GLU A 41 -10.21 10.50 24.06
C GLU A 41 -11.53 9.74 23.90
N LYS A 42 -12.50 10.31 23.18
CA LYS A 42 -13.83 9.71 22.98
C LYS A 42 -13.87 8.64 21.88
N HIS A 43 -12.83 8.52 21.06
CA HIS A 43 -12.79 7.59 19.94
C HIS A 43 -11.57 6.68 20.04
N ASN A 44 -11.81 5.36 20.05
CA ASN A 44 -10.75 4.35 20.27
C ASN A 44 -10.74 3.24 19.19
N SER A 45 -11.41 3.48 18.07
CA SER A 45 -11.62 2.45 17.05
C SER A 45 -11.24 2.94 15.65
N LYS A 46 -11.37 2.05 14.70
CA LYS A 46 -11.31 2.35 13.28
C LYS A 46 -12.66 2.05 12.65
N VAL A 47 -13.30 3.07 12.13
CA VAL A 47 -14.64 2.97 11.52
C VAL A 47 -14.52 3.25 10.02
N TYR A 48 -14.95 2.31 9.21
CA TYR A 48 -15.00 2.46 7.76
C TYR A 48 -16.35 2.99 7.31
N GLY A 49 -16.33 3.93 6.37
CA GLY A 49 -17.51 4.38 5.66
C GLY A 49 -17.92 3.41 4.55
N LYS A 50 -19.01 3.74 3.89
CA LYS A 50 -19.44 3.09 2.66
C LYS A 50 -18.68 3.68 1.47
N ALA A 51 -18.24 2.84 0.55
CA ALA A 51 -17.66 3.32 -0.70
C ALA A 51 -18.73 4.00 -1.55
N ASP A 52 -18.41 5.16 -2.12
CA ASP A 52 -19.26 5.76 -3.13
C ASP A 52 -19.30 4.88 -4.38
N ILE A 53 -20.45 4.84 -5.05
CA ILE A 53 -20.60 4.09 -6.31
C ILE A 53 -19.58 4.59 -7.32
N GLY A 54 -18.78 3.70 -7.89
CA GLY A 54 -17.73 4.04 -8.87
C GLY A 54 -16.42 4.53 -8.27
N SER A 55 -16.31 4.67 -6.94
CA SER A 55 -15.04 5.03 -6.31
C SER A 55 -14.07 3.85 -6.29
N PRO A 56 -12.76 4.11 -6.44
CA PRO A 56 -11.77 3.03 -6.37
C PRO A 56 -11.74 2.43 -4.94
N PRO A 57 -11.53 1.10 -4.81
CA PRO A 57 -11.58 0.40 -3.52
C PRO A 57 -10.68 0.99 -2.42
N MET A 58 -9.61 1.68 -2.82
CA MET A 58 -8.64 2.29 -1.90
C MET A 58 -9.05 3.65 -1.36
N SER A 59 -10.16 4.22 -1.81
CA SER A 59 -10.65 5.55 -1.42
C SER A 59 -11.79 5.51 -0.43
N VAL A 60 -12.08 4.34 0.16
CA VAL A 60 -13.10 4.23 1.21
C VAL A 60 -12.68 5.06 2.41
N PRO A 61 -13.42 6.12 2.73
CA PRO A 61 -13.08 6.98 3.86
C PRO A 61 -13.28 6.21 5.17
N HIS A 62 -12.38 6.44 6.12
CA HIS A 62 -12.49 5.88 7.44
C HIS A 62 -11.99 6.87 8.49
N LEU A 63 -12.58 6.80 9.67
CA LEU A 63 -12.15 7.50 10.86
C LEU A 63 -11.33 6.54 11.72
N ASP A 64 -10.09 6.89 11.99
CA ASP A 64 -9.09 6.00 12.57
C ASP A 64 -8.41 6.67 13.77
N THR A 65 -8.35 5.99 14.91
CA THR A 65 -7.53 6.41 16.04
C THR A 65 -6.13 5.85 15.88
N ARG A 66 -5.12 6.70 15.97
CA ARG A 66 -3.72 6.30 15.91
C ARG A 66 -2.86 6.98 16.96
N TRP A 67 -1.85 6.24 17.41
CA TRP A 67 -0.75 6.79 18.17
C TRP A 67 0.40 7.09 17.21
N ILE A 68 0.79 8.36 17.12
CA ILE A 68 1.88 8.82 16.27
C ILE A 68 2.79 9.69 17.14
N ASP A 69 4.05 9.31 17.24
CA ASP A 69 5.06 10.02 18.05
C ASP A 69 4.61 10.23 19.51
N GLY A 70 3.97 9.19 20.10
CA GLY A 70 3.48 9.22 21.47
C GLY A 70 2.18 10.03 21.69
N LYS A 71 1.60 10.59 20.62
CA LYS A 71 0.33 11.35 20.69
C LYS A 71 -0.80 10.54 20.09
N LYS A 72 -1.95 10.57 20.77
CA LYS A 72 -3.19 10.01 20.24
C LYS A 72 -3.86 11.01 19.29
N LEU A 73 -4.12 10.57 18.07
CA LEU A 73 -4.67 11.38 16.99
C LEU A 73 -5.89 10.71 16.39
N LEU A 74 -6.81 11.51 15.85
CA LEU A 74 -7.86 11.04 14.95
C LEU A 74 -7.46 11.38 13.51
N LEU A 75 -7.61 10.42 12.62
CA LEU A 75 -7.34 10.56 11.20
C LEU A 75 -8.59 10.22 10.41
N PHE A 76 -9.01 11.11 9.52
CA PHE A 76 -10.11 10.85 8.61
C PHE A 76 -9.64 10.93 7.15
N GLY A 77 -9.98 9.93 6.36
CA GLY A 77 -9.58 9.76 4.96
C GLY A 77 -9.39 8.28 4.59
N PRO A 78 -8.45 7.95 3.69
CA PRO A 78 -7.62 8.86 2.90
C PRO A 78 -8.40 9.56 1.79
N PHE A 79 -8.03 10.81 1.52
CA PHE A 79 -8.45 11.51 0.31
C PHE A 79 -7.42 11.21 -0.78
N ALA A 80 -7.79 10.35 -1.69
CA ALA A 80 -6.94 10.02 -2.84
C ALA A 80 -6.95 11.20 -3.83
N GLY A 81 -5.80 11.52 -4.41
CA GLY A 81 -5.69 12.61 -5.37
C GLY A 81 -4.70 12.31 -6.48
N PHE A 82 -4.79 13.06 -7.56
CA PHE A 82 -3.83 12.97 -8.66
C PHE A 82 -2.47 13.54 -8.23
N THR A 83 -1.41 12.91 -8.66
CA THR A 83 -0.03 13.39 -8.48
C THR A 83 0.87 12.83 -9.57
N THR A 84 2.00 13.48 -9.81
CA THR A 84 3.07 12.95 -10.66
C THR A 84 4.31 12.53 -9.85
N LYS A 85 4.28 12.75 -8.53
CA LYS A 85 5.34 12.32 -7.61
C LYS A 85 5.22 10.84 -7.27
N PHE A 86 6.35 10.15 -7.16
CA PHE A 86 6.40 8.76 -6.73
C PHE A 86 6.64 8.58 -5.23
N LEU A 87 7.18 9.60 -4.57
CA LEU A 87 7.38 9.67 -3.12
C LEU A 87 6.86 10.99 -2.56
N LYS A 88 6.56 11.03 -1.27
CA LYS A 88 6.12 12.24 -0.56
C LYS A 88 7.08 13.41 -0.77
N GLN A 89 8.36 13.14 -0.74
CA GLN A 89 9.44 14.10 -0.97
C GLN A 89 10.06 13.97 -2.38
N GLY A 90 9.35 13.31 -3.31
CA GLY A 90 9.79 13.11 -4.69
C GLY A 90 9.58 14.35 -5.56
N SER A 91 10.03 14.23 -6.82
CA SER A 91 9.89 15.26 -7.84
C SER A 91 8.58 15.12 -8.60
N TYR A 92 8.00 16.25 -9.03
CA TYR A 92 6.88 16.25 -9.99
C TYR A 92 7.27 15.67 -11.36
N PHE A 93 8.55 15.53 -11.66
CA PHE A 93 9.04 14.87 -12.86
C PHE A 93 9.17 13.35 -12.72
N ASP A 94 8.86 12.76 -11.58
CA ASP A 94 9.03 11.31 -11.35
C ASP A 94 8.26 10.45 -12.35
N LEU A 95 6.99 10.80 -12.61
CA LEU A 95 6.17 10.11 -13.60
C LEU A 95 6.77 10.22 -15.01
N PHE A 96 7.10 11.43 -15.43
CA PHE A 96 7.66 11.69 -16.77
C PHE A 96 8.99 10.97 -16.98
N ASN A 97 9.86 10.98 -15.96
CA ASN A 97 11.14 10.28 -16.00
C ASN A 97 11.00 8.75 -16.04
N SER A 98 9.84 8.20 -15.65
CA SER A 98 9.54 6.77 -15.72
C SER A 98 9.03 6.33 -17.09
N ILE A 99 8.66 7.27 -17.96
CA ILE A 99 8.18 6.97 -19.32
C ILE A 99 9.37 6.54 -20.18
N LYS A 100 9.25 5.37 -20.80
CA LYS A 100 10.26 4.77 -21.66
C LYS A 100 9.60 4.29 -22.96
N ARG A 101 10.40 4.06 -24.00
CA ARG A 101 9.89 3.56 -25.30
C ARG A 101 9.12 2.23 -25.16
N ASN A 102 9.50 1.37 -24.23
CA ASN A 102 8.89 0.07 -23.99
C ASN A 102 7.60 0.11 -23.16
N ASN A 103 7.30 1.20 -22.46
CA ASN A 103 6.11 1.31 -21.61
C ASN A 103 5.14 2.44 -22.00
N ILE A 104 5.53 3.39 -22.85
CA ILE A 104 4.72 4.57 -23.19
C ILE A 104 3.33 4.20 -23.73
N VAL A 105 3.26 3.22 -24.63
CA VAL A 105 2.00 2.77 -25.21
C VAL A 105 1.07 2.20 -24.13
N SER A 106 1.61 1.37 -23.24
CA SER A 106 0.84 0.79 -22.14
C SER A 106 0.40 1.85 -21.13
N MET A 107 1.21 2.88 -20.88
CA MET A 107 0.86 3.97 -20.00
C MET A 107 -0.26 4.84 -20.58
N LEU A 108 -0.20 5.14 -21.88
CA LEU A 108 -1.27 5.89 -22.59
C LEU A 108 -2.58 5.09 -22.60
N ASP A 109 -2.51 3.79 -22.91
CA ASP A 109 -3.68 2.91 -22.94
C ASP A 109 -4.36 2.84 -21.56
N VAL A 110 -3.58 2.71 -20.48
CA VAL A 110 -4.11 2.76 -19.11
C VAL A 110 -4.72 4.13 -18.80
N GLY A 111 -4.10 5.23 -19.24
CA GLY A 111 -4.65 6.57 -19.08
C GLY A 111 -6.02 6.72 -19.71
N ILE A 112 -6.18 6.25 -20.94
CA ILE A 112 -7.44 6.30 -21.70
C ILE A 112 -8.49 5.40 -21.03
N LYS A 113 -8.16 4.15 -20.74
CA LYS A 113 -9.08 3.16 -20.14
C LYS A 113 -9.54 3.52 -18.72
N ASN A 114 -8.77 4.31 -18.00
CA ASN A 114 -9.08 4.71 -16.63
C ASN A 114 -9.32 6.22 -16.50
N ASN A 115 -9.88 6.84 -17.54
CA ASN A 115 -10.16 8.28 -17.55
C ASN A 115 -11.07 8.70 -16.39
N ASP A 116 -12.09 7.90 -16.06
CA ASP A 116 -12.98 8.16 -14.92
C ASP A 116 -12.23 8.19 -13.59
N LEU A 117 -11.29 7.27 -13.39
CA LEU A 117 -10.41 7.27 -12.22
C LEU A 117 -9.53 8.54 -12.18
N ILE A 118 -8.98 8.94 -13.30
CA ILE A 118 -8.15 10.15 -13.38
C ILE A 118 -8.98 11.39 -13.03
N ASN A 119 -10.16 11.53 -13.62
CA ASN A 119 -11.09 12.63 -13.35
C ASN A 119 -11.52 12.65 -11.88
N TYR A 120 -11.82 11.49 -11.30
CA TYR A 120 -12.08 11.35 -9.86
C TYR A 120 -10.90 11.85 -9.02
N LEU A 121 -9.67 11.40 -9.30
CA LEU A 121 -8.48 11.81 -8.56
C LEU A 121 -8.20 13.31 -8.69
N ILE A 122 -8.43 13.90 -9.85
CA ILE A 122 -8.31 15.35 -10.07
C ILE A 122 -9.35 16.09 -9.23
N SER A 123 -10.62 15.66 -9.29
CA SER A 123 -11.71 16.28 -8.52
C SER A 123 -11.44 16.22 -7.02
N GLN A 124 -10.94 15.10 -6.50
CA GLN A 124 -10.58 14.95 -5.10
C GLN A 124 -9.38 15.85 -4.72
N SER A 125 -8.45 16.08 -5.63
CA SER A 125 -7.33 17.00 -5.39
C SER A 125 -7.77 18.45 -5.24
N LEU A 126 -8.83 18.85 -5.95
CA LEU A 126 -9.38 20.20 -5.96
C LEU A 126 -10.34 20.50 -4.79
N LYS A 127 -10.79 19.49 -4.05
CA LYS A 127 -11.64 19.70 -2.88
C LYS A 127 -10.96 20.61 -1.85
N ASN A 128 -11.69 21.59 -1.36
CA ASN A 128 -11.25 22.48 -0.30
C ASN A 128 -11.36 21.81 1.08
N HIS A 129 -10.86 22.47 2.11
CA HIS A 129 -10.87 21.97 3.49
C HIS A 129 -12.28 21.69 3.99
N ASN A 130 -13.18 22.66 3.86
CA ASN A 130 -14.56 22.55 4.35
C ASN A 130 -15.31 21.38 3.71
N SER A 131 -15.16 21.17 2.39
CA SER A 131 -15.77 20.04 1.70
C SER A 131 -15.28 18.68 2.22
N ARG A 132 -14.01 18.60 2.67
CA ARG A 132 -13.51 17.39 3.31
C ARG A 132 -14.06 17.17 4.70
N VAL A 133 -14.24 18.24 5.48
CA VAL A 133 -14.86 18.17 6.80
C VAL A 133 -16.34 17.82 6.69
N GLU A 134 -17.04 18.29 5.68
CA GLU A 134 -18.44 17.86 5.43
C GLU A 134 -18.53 16.34 5.21
N ASN A 135 -17.58 15.74 4.50
CA ASN A 135 -17.52 14.28 4.37
C ASN A 135 -17.28 13.59 5.74
N LEU A 136 -16.46 14.19 6.59
CA LEU A 136 -16.23 13.69 7.95
C LEU A 136 -17.49 13.75 8.82
N LYS A 137 -18.34 14.76 8.66
CA LYS A 137 -19.59 14.92 9.43
C LYS A 137 -20.56 13.74 9.24
N ASN A 138 -20.42 12.95 8.17
CA ASN A 138 -21.17 11.71 8.01
C ASN A 138 -20.84 10.66 9.08
N MET A 139 -19.63 10.73 9.67
CA MET A 139 -19.20 9.83 10.76
C MET A 139 -19.11 10.54 12.10
N MET A 140 -18.83 11.83 12.09
CA MET A 140 -18.71 12.68 13.29
C MET A 140 -19.48 13.99 13.05
N PRO A 141 -20.81 14.01 13.28
CA PRO A 141 -21.64 15.20 13.01
C PRO A 141 -21.19 16.47 13.73
N SER A 142 -20.54 16.33 14.88
CA SER A 142 -20.01 17.44 15.69
C SER A 142 -18.61 17.92 15.22
N ALA A 143 -18.11 17.49 14.08
CA ALA A 143 -16.79 17.90 13.59
C ALA A 143 -16.77 19.39 13.25
N ASP A 144 -15.89 20.13 13.93
CA ASP A 144 -15.63 21.54 13.66
C ASP A 144 -14.39 21.65 12.76
N PRO A 145 -14.47 22.34 11.61
CA PRO A 145 -13.34 22.53 10.70
C PRO A 145 -12.07 23.07 11.35
N SER A 146 -12.19 23.89 12.39
CA SER A 146 -11.06 24.48 13.10
C SER A 146 -10.17 23.47 13.82
N ASN A 147 -10.71 22.30 14.19
CA ASN A 147 -10.01 21.25 14.94
C ASN A 147 -9.33 20.22 14.02
N TRP A 148 -9.52 20.34 12.72
CA TRP A 148 -9.01 19.39 11.72
C TRP A 148 -8.07 20.09 10.76
N PHE A 149 -6.95 19.48 10.46
CA PHE A 149 -6.00 20.00 9.49
C PHE A 149 -5.57 18.94 8.47
N LEU A 150 -5.31 19.38 7.26
CA LEU A 150 -4.97 18.50 6.15
C LEU A 150 -3.47 18.19 6.14
N LYS A 151 -3.13 16.90 6.21
CA LYS A 151 -1.74 16.43 6.06
C LYS A 151 -1.58 15.49 4.86
N ASN A 152 -0.45 15.60 4.20
CA ASN A 152 -0.06 14.64 3.17
C ASN A 152 0.34 13.32 3.84
N ALA A 153 -0.37 12.23 3.53
CA ALA A 153 -0.03 10.89 3.97
C ALA A 153 1.19 10.34 3.23
N GLY A 154 1.14 10.39 1.90
CA GLY A 154 2.20 9.89 1.03
C GLY A 154 1.69 9.64 -0.38
N GLN A 155 2.49 8.94 -1.16
CA GLN A 155 2.15 8.52 -2.51
C GLN A 155 2.15 6.99 -2.60
N ARG A 156 1.23 6.50 -3.42
CA ARG A 156 1.19 5.11 -3.85
C ARG A 156 1.41 5.09 -5.35
N VAL A 157 2.33 4.29 -5.83
CA VAL A 157 2.51 4.06 -7.26
C VAL A 157 1.89 2.73 -7.61
N GLN A 158 0.76 2.76 -8.30
CA GLN A 158 0.12 1.58 -8.86
C GLN A 158 0.91 1.11 -10.07
N ILE A 159 0.87 -0.19 -10.31
CA ILE A 159 1.67 -0.80 -11.36
C ILE A 159 0.89 -0.77 -12.67
N ILE A 160 1.53 -0.23 -13.71
CA ILE A 160 1.08 -0.43 -15.08
C ILE A 160 1.93 -1.57 -15.66
N LYS A 161 1.27 -2.58 -16.22
CA LYS A 161 1.93 -3.72 -16.87
C LYS A 161 1.40 -3.89 -18.28
N LYS A 162 2.28 -4.07 -19.24
CA LYS A 162 1.90 -4.46 -20.60
C LYS A 162 1.34 -5.88 -20.59
N THR A 163 0.24 -6.09 -21.28
CA THR A 163 -0.41 -7.38 -21.53
C THR A 163 -0.69 -7.51 -23.01
N ASP A 164 -1.09 -8.69 -23.47
CA ASP A 164 -1.48 -8.92 -24.87
C ASP A 164 -2.66 -8.05 -25.32
N LYS A 165 -3.47 -7.59 -24.36
CA LYS A 165 -4.62 -6.68 -24.56
C LYS A 165 -4.29 -5.20 -24.37
N GLY A 166 -2.98 -4.84 -24.32
CA GLY A 166 -2.51 -3.48 -24.07
C GLY A 166 -2.05 -3.26 -22.62
N GLY A 167 -2.15 -2.02 -22.15
CA GLY A 167 -1.81 -1.67 -20.77
C GLY A 167 -2.87 -2.14 -19.77
N SER A 168 -2.43 -2.63 -18.62
CA SER A 168 -3.30 -3.01 -17.49
C SER A 168 -2.83 -2.37 -16.20
N LEU A 169 -3.75 -1.72 -15.48
CA LEU A 169 -3.49 -1.21 -14.13
C LEU A 169 -3.65 -2.36 -13.13
N LYS A 170 -2.56 -2.66 -12.41
CA LYS A 170 -2.54 -3.73 -11.40
C LYS A 170 -2.65 -3.13 -10.01
N PHE A 171 -3.52 -3.72 -9.21
CA PHE A 171 -3.65 -3.42 -7.78
C PHE A 171 -2.97 -4.53 -6.99
N GLY A 172 -2.28 -4.16 -5.91
CA GLY A 172 -1.56 -5.11 -5.05
C GLY A 172 -0.05 -5.11 -5.27
N THR A 173 0.57 -6.24 -4.97
CA THR A 173 2.02 -6.41 -4.99
C THR A 173 2.47 -7.21 -6.20
N GLU A 174 3.49 -6.73 -6.89
CA GLU A 174 4.18 -7.44 -7.96
C GLU A 174 5.66 -7.63 -7.58
N ILE A 175 6.17 -8.86 -7.71
CA ILE A 175 7.59 -9.18 -7.50
C ILE A 175 8.20 -9.47 -8.85
N VAL A 176 9.09 -8.59 -9.29
CA VAL A 176 9.87 -8.76 -10.53
C VAL A 176 11.24 -9.24 -10.15
N THR A 177 11.64 -10.38 -10.68
CA THR A 177 12.95 -11.02 -10.40
C THR A 177 13.66 -11.27 -11.72
N SER A 178 14.96 -10.98 -11.76
CA SER A 178 15.82 -11.34 -12.90
C SER A 178 15.88 -12.85 -13.09
N SER A 179 16.06 -13.30 -14.33
CA SER A 179 16.10 -14.72 -14.67
C SER A 179 17.21 -15.49 -13.94
N ASP A 180 18.31 -14.82 -13.62
CA ASP A 180 19.41 -15.37 -12.82
C ASP A 180 19.15 -15.34 -11.31
N GLY A 181 18.07 -14.71 -10.85
CA GLY A 181 17.73 -14.57 -9.44
C GLY A 181 18.56 -13.55 -8.65
N SER A 182 19.49 -12.84 -9.29
CA SER A 182 20.41 -11.91 -8.63
C SER A 182 19.75 -10.62 -8.18
N LEU A 183 18.62 -10.24 -8.80
CA LEU A 183 17.89 -9.02 -8.49
C LEU A 183 16.40 -9.30 -8.36
N SER A 184 15.81 -8.84 -7.26
CA SER A 184 14.35 -8.77 -7.11
C SER A 184 13.89 -7.35 -6.78
N ALA A 185 12.78 -6.96 -7.37
CA ALA A 185 12.14 -5.68 -7.13
C ALA A 185 10.70 -5.86 -6.69
N LEU A 186 10.32 -5.12 -5.65
CA LEU A 186 8.97 -5.13 -5.09
C LEU A 186 8.23 -3.88 -5.54
N LEU A 187 7.20 -4.05 -6.36
CA LEU A 187 6.36 -2.98 -6.88
C LEU A 187 4.98 -3.00 -6.24
N GLY A 188 4.39 -1.83 -6.05
CA GLY A 188 3.00 -1.66 -5.62
C GLY A 188 2.64 -2.28 -4.27
N ALA A 189 3.62 -2.53 -3.40
CA ALA A 189 3.43 -3.23 -2.11
C ALA A 189 2.46 -2.47 -1.19
N SER A 190 1.21 -2.86 -1.21
CA SER A 190 0.19 -2.34 -0.29
C SER A 190 -0.95 -3.37 -0.13
N PRO A 191 -1.27 -3.76 1.10
CA PRO A 191 -0.70 -3.36 2.39
C PRO A 191 0.66 -4.01 2.67
N GLY A 192 1.75 -3.22 2.75
CA GLY A 192 3.11 -3.75 2.86
C GLY A 192 3.43 -4.37 4.23
N ALA A 193 3.00 -3.74 5.31
CA ALA A 193 3.34 -4.19 6.66
C ALA A 193 2.69 -5.54 7.01
N SER A 194 1.40 -5.69 6.77
CA SER A 194 0.65 -6.92 7.11
C SER A 194 1.00 -8.12 6.22
N THR A 195 1.55 -7.88 5.03
CA THR A 195 1.93 -8.93 4.08
C THR A 195 3.44 -9.11 3.95
N ALA A 196 4.24 -8.42 4.78
CA ALA A 196 5.70 -8.39 4.65
C ALA A 196 6.32 -9.79 4.70
N VAL A 197 5.90 -10.64 5.64
CA VAL A 197 6.44 -11.99 5.78
C VAL A 197 6.19 -12.84 4.54
N SER A 198 4.94 -12.91 4.07
CA SER A 198 4.57 -13.69 2.88
C SER A 198 5.27 -13.18 1.61
N ILE A 199 5.40 -11.85 1.47
CA ILE A 199 6.13 -11.22 0.37
C ILE A 199 7.60 -11.58 0.41
N MET A 200 8.25 -11.49 1.58
CA MET A 200 9.68 -11.81 1.70
C MET A 200 9.95 -13.29 1.44
N VAL A 201 9.08 -14.18 1.88
CA VAL A 201 9.15 -15.61 1.52
C VAL A 201 9.07 -15.81 0.00
N ALA A 202 8.13 -15.13 -0.65
CA ALA A 202 8.00 -15.19 -2.10
C ALA A 202 9.24 -14.61 -2.82
N VAL A 203 9.83 -13.53 -2.30
CA VAL A 203 11.08 -12.97 -2.81
C VAL A 203 12.21 -13.97 -2.64
N LEU A 204 12.40 -14.57 -1.47
CA LEU A 204 13.45 -15.56 -1.23
C LEU A 204 13.32 -16.75 -2.18
N LYS A 205 12.12 -17.30 -2.36
CA LYS A 205 11.87 -18.41 -3.29
C LYS A 205 12.24 -18.09 -4.73
N LYS A 206 12.06 -16.83 -5.17
CA LYS A 206 12.38 -16.38 -6.52
C LYS A 206 13.84 -15.99 -6.69
N SER A 207 14.43 -15.31 -5.68
CA SER A 207 15.78 -14.73 -5.77
C SER A 207 16.89 -15.73 -5.50
N CYS A 208 16.61 -16.82 -4.79
CA CYS A 208 17.62 -17.79 -4.42
C CYS A 208 17.79 -18.92 -5.45
N LEU A 209 17.48 -18.65 -6.73
CA LEU A 209 17.66 -19.63 -7.80
C LEU A 209 19.13 -20.01 -8.03
N PHE A 210 20.07 -19.12 -7.65
CA PHE A 210 21.50 -19.34 -7.74
C PHE A 210 22.09 -20.15 -6.55
N LEU A 211 21.31 -20.36 -5.48
CA LEU A 211 21.77 -21.21 -4.38
C LEU A 211 21.68 -22.67 -4.77
N ASN A 212 22.81 -23.36 -4.69
CA ASN A 212 22.92 -24.78 -5.05
C ASN A 212 22.08 -25.71 -4.16
N ASP A 213 21.65 -25.24 -2.98
CA ASP A 213 20.92 -26.02 -2.00
C ASP A 213 19.48 -25.51 -1.76
N LYS A 214 18.65 -25.63 -2.79
CA LYS A 214 17.22 -25.22 -2.74
C LYS A 214 16.43 -25.99 -1.68
N ARG A 215 16.77 -27.27 -1.40
CA ARG A 215 16.05 -28.09 -0.40
C ARG A 215 16.30 -27.59 1.01
N ASN A 216 17.55 -27.27 1.34
CA ASN A 216 17.92 -26.74 2.64
C ASN A 216 17.30 -25.35 2.90
N LEU A 217 17.28 -24.49 1.87
CA LEU A 217 16.60 -23.20 1.95
C LEU A 217 15.10 -23.36 2.22
N GLN A 218 14.43 -24.25 1.48
CA GLN A 218 12.98 -24.49 1.67
C GLN A 218 12.70 -25.06 3.08
N LYS A 219 13.55 -25.97 3.58
CA LYS A 219 13.45 -26.48 4.95
C LYS A 219 13.60 -25.36 5.97
N LYS A 220 14.67 -24.55 5.87
CA LYS A 220 14.88 -23.40 6.77
C LYS A 220 13.73 -22.39 6.73
N ILE A 221 13.19 -22.09 5.55
CA ILE A 221 12.02 -21.20 5.43
C ILE A 221 10.81 -21.80 6.13
N ASN A 222 10.55 -23.09 5.95
CA ASN A 222 9.43 -23.77 6.59
C ASN A 222 9.58 -23.80 8.11
N ASP A 223 10.79 -24.06 8.61
CA ASP A 223 11.11 -24.07 10.05
C ASP A 223 10.91 -22.68 10.68
N LEU A 224 11.32 -21.61 9.97
CA LEU A 224 11.16 -20.23 10.45
C LEU A 224 9.70 -19.76 10.48
N ILE A 225 8.89 -20.17 9.52
CA ILE A 225 7.53 -19.65 9.35
C ILE A 225 6.49 -20.53 10.03
N CYS A 226 6.91 -21.65 10.63
CA CYS A 226 5.99 -22.66 11.16
C CYS A 226 4.90 -23.01 10.11
N GLN A 227 5.24 -23.07 8.84
CA GLN A 227 4.37 -23.63 7.81
C GLN A 227 4.34 -25.16 8.01
N SER A 228 3.84 -25.55 9.15
CA SER A 228 3.39 -26.91 9.36
C SER A 228 2.15 -27.13 8.50
N GLN A 229 1.89 -28.35 8.20
CA GLN A 229 0.76 -28.86 7.42
C GLN A 229 -0.63 -28.57 8.03
N PHE A 230 -0.74 -27.59 8.92
CA PHE A 230 -1.95 -27.24 9.65
C PHE A 230 -2.74 -26.18 8.88
N THR A 231 -3.97 -26.50 8.55
CA THR A 231 -4.97 -25.52 8.19
C THR A 231 -5.45 -24.84 9.48
N TYR A 232 -5.44 -23.51 9.51
CA TYR A 232 -5.87 -22.69 10.66
C TYR A 232 -7.28 -23.02 11.17
N GLU A 233 -8.07 -23.75 10.38
CA GLU A 233 -9.43 -24.13 10.69
C GLU A 233 -9.52 -25.43 11.52
N SER A 234 -8.47 -26.24 11.55
CA SER A 234 -8.52 -27.60 12.11
C SER A 234 -7.87 -27.77 13.50
N ASP A 235 -7.06 -26.79 13.96
CA ASP A 235 -6.32 -26.95 15.23
C ASP A 235 -6.42 -25.70 16.10
N LYS A 236 -7.47 -25.65 16.94
CA LYS A 236 -7.70 -24.58 17.93
C LYS A 236 -6.61 -24.50 18.98
N ASP A 237 -6.03 -25.64 19.35
CA ASP A 237 -4.99 -25.72 20.38
C ASP A 237 -3.67 -25.14 19.86
N PHE A 238 -3.33 -25.41 18.60
CA PHE A 238 -2.19 -24.82 17.93
C PHE A 238 -2.31 -23.29 17.85
N LEU A 239 -3.47 -22.77 17.43
CA LEU A 239 -3.74 -21.33 17.38
C LEU A 239 -3.63 -20.69 18.77
N THR A 240 -4.17 -21.34 19.79
CA THR A 240 -4.11 -20.85 21.17
C THR A 240 -2.68 -20.79 21.68
N ASN A 241 -1.88 -21.82 21.40
CA ASN A 241 -0.49 -21.87 21.80
C ASN A 241 0.37 -20.82 21.08
N ILE A 242 0.14 -20.62 19.76
CA ILE A 242 0.81 -19.53 19.01
C ILE A 242 0.42 -18.16 19.55
N LYS A 243 -0.85 -17.91 19.83
CA LYS A 243 -1.30 -16.64 20.44
C LYS A 243 -0.62 -16.41 21.78
N LYS A 244 -0.62 -17.40 22.68
CA LYS A 244 0.05 -17.30 23.98
C LYS A 244 1.54 -17.00 23.83
N ARG A 245 2.23 -17.71 22.95
CA ARG A 245 3.65 -17.49 22.66
C ARG A 245 3.90 -16.09 22.11
N ASN A 246 3.12 -15.64 21.13
CA ASN A 246 3.26 -14.32 20.54
C ASN A 246 2.98 -13.21 21.56
N ASN A 247 1.95 -13.34 22.36
CA ASN A 247 1.63 -12.39 23.42
C ASN A 247 2.79 -12.28 24.42
N SER A 248 3.36 -13.41 24.83
CA SER A 248 4.52 -13.43 25.73
C SER A 248 5.75 -12.75 25.11
N ILE A 249 6.06 -13.02 23.83
CA ILE A 249 7.23 -12.42 23.13
C ILE A 249 7.04 -10.92 22.92
N LEU A 250 5.81 -10.49 22.59
CA LEU A 250 5.47 -9.10 22.26
C LEU A 250 5.10 -8.27 23.49
N GLY A 251 5.04 -8.88 24.69
CA GLY A 251 4.63 -8.21 25.92
C GLY A 251 3.15 -7.81 25.93
N PHE A 252 2.29 -8.48 25.13
CA PHE A 252 0.85 -8.25 25.18
C PHE A 252 0.24 -9.00 26.36
N HIS A 253 -0.58 -8.30 27.14
CA HIS A 253 -1.37 -8.92 28.19
C HIS A 253 -2.58 -9.67 27.59
N PRO A 254 -3.00 -10.82 28.20
CA PRO A 254 -4.06 -11.68 27.66
C PRO A 254 -5.48 -11.11 27.69
N GLU A 255 -5.66 -9.87 28.08
CA GLU A 255 -6.97 -9.21 28.19
C GLU A 255 -7.42 -8.42 26.93
N PHE A 256 -6.75 -8.65 25.76
CA PHE A 256 -7.15 -8.07 24.48
C PHE A 256 -7.33 -9.13 23.39
#